data_58b9178bc3929e1a19c984efc708f66f
#
_entry.id   58b9178bc3929e1a19c984efc708f66f
#
_cell.length_a   1.000
_cell.length_b   1.000
_cell.length_c   1.000
_cell.angle_alpha   90.00
_cell.angle_beta   90.00
_cell.angle_gamma   90.00
#
_symmetry.space_group_name_H-M   'P 1'
#
loop_
_entity.id
_entity.type
_entity.pdbx_description
1 polymer ?
#
loop_
_entity_poly.entity_id
_entity_poly.type
_entity_poly.pdbx_seq_one_letter_code
_entity_poly.pdbx_strand_id
1 'polypeptide(L)'
;QARTFVAGEWTNPGHPDAPRLFDQMHVLNENGVFASRYFPGVGAWMAPFVAWGKPVWGHYLAGVLTAIAVLGIGRELAGNGVGLLAGLLTALAPGMALFSNLLLSHHPTLAGSTIFVYWFLRMQRTGIPGCGLLAGMGLSLAMLCRPLTAAAVGLPFGCWLAWWWIRGDGQEALRWRHLRVGFVALPLVAGLAVMGWYNHQLTGDWRTTPYQVFTDKYTPRHVYGFDNVERGEQRIAGMDRVQRQRVLQHYDQWAENLDAELAVRNVVSRVVESGKWTVGLVTLLMTSVVVLAGFLLGTVPLPGRRWLPVVLAILCVHLVHVPYWYAGIMDWHYVFETSPLWCLLVSGVTVRLWQEAGRVGRPGVALAWVGLLLVTPVTSYLDFEPVWAPSRVDAAVNNVGFARARHAEFRKRVSRRTGSDPALVLVKPDSTDRHIDFVVNEPMLDTHLLVGRYIPKVVPMSRVLKLFPNRRVFVFDAGGGSMREIRR
;
A
#
# COMPACT_ATOMS: atom_id res chain seq x y z
N GLN A 1 14.79 0.92 3.31
CA GLN A 1 14.80 0.94 1.85
C GLN A 1 15.15 2.33 1.29
N ALA A 2 14.37 3.38 1.59
CA ALA A 2 14.66 4.72 1.07
C ALA A 2 16.06 5.23 1.49
N ARG A 3 16.49 5.00 2.73
CA ARG A 3 17.85 5.35 3.18
C ARG A 3 18.94 4.56 2.47
N THR A 4 18.70 3.29 2.18
CA THR A 4 19.59 2.46 1.36
C THR A 4 19.77 3.08 -0.02
N PHE A 5 18.67 3.49 -0.65
CA PHE A 5 18.69 4.12 -1.97
C PHE A 5 19.33 5.51 -1.98
N VAL A 6 19.17 6.29 -0.90
CA VAL A 6 19.90 7.58 -0.71
C VAL A 6 21.42 7.36 -0.64
N ALA A 7 21.85 6.24 -0.08
CA ALA A 7 23.27 5.85 -0.07
C ALA A 7 23.78 5.31 -1.42
N GLY A 8 22.92 5.21 -2.44
CA GLY A 8 23.28 4.67 -3.75
C GLY A 8 23.29 3.14 -3.82
N GLU A 9 22.79 2.47 -2.79
CA GLU A 9 22.85 1.01 -2.65
C GLU A 9 21.46 0.38 -2.83
N TRP A 10 21.42 -0.87 -3.30
CA TRP A 10 20.19 -1.67 -3.37
C TRP A 10 19.93 -2.46 -2.09
N THR A 11 21.01 -2.86 -1.44
CA THR A 11 21.05 -3.68 -0.23
C THR A 11 22.07 -3.13 0.75
N ASN A 12 21.99 -3.59 1.99
CA ASN A 12 23.05 -3.34 2.96
C ASN A 12 23.65 -4.69 3.37
N PRO A 13 24.90 -4.74 3.83
CA PRO A 13 25.46 -5.96 4.37
C PRO A 13 24.77 -6.33 5.68
N GLY A 14 24.42 -7.60 5.82
CA GLY A 14 24.03 -8.16 7.11
C GLY A 14 25.22 -8.21 8.07
N HIS A 15 24.94 -8.32 9.38
CA HIS A 15 26.02 -8.50 10.36
C HIS A 15 26.80 -9.80 10.10
N PRO A 16 28.11 -9.78 9.87
CA PRO A 16 28.83 -10.95 9.38
C PRO A 16 28.80 -12.14 10.35
N ASP A 17 29.03 -11.90 11.64
CA ASP A 17 29.22 -12.97 12.63
C ASP A 17 27.96 -13.36 13.41
N ALA A 18 26.94 -12.47 13.41
CA ALA A 18 25.70 -12.70 14.16
C ALA A 18 24.47 -12.13 13.45
N PRO A 19 24.22 -12.50 12.18
CA PRO A 19 23.08 -11.93 11.41
C PRO A 19 21.75 -12.15 12.12
N ARG A 20 21.55 -13.28 12.76
CA ARG A 20 20.31 -13.66 13.44
C ARG A 20 19.91 -12.78 14.62
N LEU A 21 20.85 -12.05 15.21
CA LEU A 21 20.52 -11.04 16.23
C LEU A 21 19.68 -9.90 15.64
N PHE A 22 19.84 -9.62 14.35
CA PHE A 22 19.20 -8.51 13.67
C PHE A 22 18.06 -8.94 12.75
N ASP A 23 17.56 -10.18 12.86
CA ASP A 23 16.32 -10.55 12.19
C ASP A 23 15.19 -9.65 12.67
N GLN A 24 14.60 -8.89 11.77
CA GLN A 24 13.52 -7.92 12.09
C GLN A 24 12.36 -8.04 11.13
N MET A 25 11.20 -7.61 11.58
CA MET A 25 9.98 -7.68 10.80
C MET A 25 10.13 -6.89 9.49
N HIS A 26 9.69 -7.47 8.39
CA HIS A 26 9.70 -6.89 7.05
C HIS A 26 11.09 -6.64 6.43
N VAL A 27 12.14 -7.22 7.00
CA VAL A 27 13.50 -7.16 6.46
C VAL A 27 13.99 -8.57 6.13
N LEU A 28 14.43 -8.74 4.89
CA LEU A 28 15.15 -9.93 4.45
C LEU A 28 16.59 -9.84 4.98
N ASN A 29 17.02 -10.86 5.72
CA ASN A 29 18.37 -10.95 6.29
C ASN A 29 18.97 -12.32 5.93
N GLU A 30 19.37 -12.46 4.68
CA GLU A 30 19.78 -13.72 4.08
C GLU A 30 21.07 -13.58 3.27
N ASN A 31 21.96 -14.56 3.36
CA ASN A 31 23.15 -14.64 2.53
C ASN A 31 24.00 -13.36 2.50
N GLY A 32 24.11 -12.67 3.64
CA GLY A 32 24.82 -11.40 3.75
C GLY A 32 24.02 -10.17 3.28
N VAL A 33 22.80 -10.34 2.79
CA VAL A 33 21.91 -9.27 2.37
C VAL A 33 21.00 -8.85 3.52
N PHE A 34 20.96 -7.55 3.82
CA PHE A 34 20.05 -6.94 4.77
C PHE A 34 19.23 -5.86 4.05
N ALA A 35 17.99 -6.17 3.70
CA ALA A 35 17.18 -5.33 2.84
C ALA A 35 15.67 -5.44 3.13
N SER A 36 14.91 -4.42 2.74
CA SER A 36 13.44 -4.47 2.82
C SER A 36 12.88 -5.60 1.96
N ARG A 37 11.88 -6.32 2.47
CA ARG A 37 11.13 -7.30 1.67
C ARG A 37 10.24 -6.68 0.60
N TYR A 38 9.97 -5.38 0.68
CA TYR A 38 9.03 -4.70 -0.21
C TYR A 38 9.65 -4.33 -1.54
N PHE A 39 8.79 -4.13 -2.54
CA PHE A 39 9.16 -3.73 -3.89
C PHE A 39 9.88 -2.37 -3.92
N PRO A 40 10.71 -2.09 -4.94
CA PRO A 40 11.61 -0.94 -4.92
C PRO A 40 10.93 0.43 -5.05
N GLY A 41 9.74 0.49 -5.64
CA GLY A 41 9.09 1.75 -6.03
C GLY A 41 8.84 2.70 -4.86
N VAL A 42 8.41 2.19 -3.70
CA VAL A 42 8.17 3.05 -2.52
C VAL A 42 9.47 3.64 -2.02
N GLY A 43 10.52 2.82 -1.91
CA GLY A 43 11.85 3.28 -1.49
C GLY A 43 12.41 4.34 -2.44
N ALA A 44 12.30 4.11 -3.75
CA ALA A 44 12.74 5.05 -4.79
C ALA A 44 11.94 6.36 -4.75
N TRP A 45 10.61 6.28 -4.64
CA TRP A 45 9.76 7.46 -4.49
C TRP A 45 10.10 8.29 -3.24
N MET A 46 10.35 7.62 -2.13
CA MET A 46 10.62 8.27 -0.84
C MET A 46 12.06 8.78 -0.70
N ALA A 47 13.02 8.25 -1.48
CA ALA A 47 14.44 8.58 -1.35
C ALA A 47 14.74 10.09 -1.37
N PRO A 48 14.26 10.90 -2.33
CA PRO A 48 14.53 12.33 -2.33
C PRO A 48 13.98 13.06 -1.10
N PHE A 49 12.83 12.65 -0.58
CA PHE A 49 12.22 13.26 0.61
C PHE A 49 12.93 12.83 1.90
N VAL A 50 13.47 11.62 1.93
CA VAL A 50 14.33 11.14 3.03
C VAL A 50 15.67 11.88 3.02
N ALA A 51 16.29 12.08 1.86
CA ALA A 51 17.51 12.89 1.73
C ALA A 51 17.29 14.34 2.19
N TRP A 52 16.09 14.87 1.95
CA TRP A 52 15.71 16.21 2.43
C TRP A 52 15.29 16.24 3.91
N GLY A 53 15.24 15.11 4.61
CA GLY A 53 14.82 15.02 6.00
C GLY A 53 13.31 15.19 6.22
N LYS A 54 12.50 15.13 5.16
CA LYS A 54 11.04 15.37 5.17
C LYS A 54 10.27 14.20 4.53
N PRO A 55 10.37 12.96 5.04
CA PRO A 55 9.81 11.78 4.37
C PRO A 55 8.30 11.86 4.11
N VAL A 56 7.51 12.47 5.00
CA VAL A 56 6.04 12.59 4.87
C VAL A 56 5.63 13.38 3.62
N TRP A 57 6.46 14.33 3.18
CA TRP A 57 6.17 15.15 2.00
C TRP A 57 6.04 14.34 0.72
N GLY A 58 6.70 13.18 0.64
CA GLY A 58 6.52 12.26 -0.49
C GLY A 58 5.08 11.75 -0.61
N HIS A 59 4.43 11.46 0.51
CA HIS A 59 3.02 11.04 0.53
C HIS A 59 2.07 12.21 0.24
N TYR A 60 2.33 13.38 0.78
CA TYR A 60 1.54 14.58 0.48
C TYR A 60 1.60 14.93 -1.00
N LEU A 61 2.79 14.92 -1.61
CA LEU A 61 2.93 15.16 -3.04
C LEU A 61 2.17 14.11 -3.86
N ALA A 62 2.29 12.82 -3.51
CA ALA A 62 1.54 11.77 -4.20
C ALA A 62 0.02 11.97 -4.08
N GLY A 63 -0.49 12.37 -2.90
CA GLY A 63 -1.90 12.71 -2.70
C GLY A 63 -2.36 13.88 -3.58
N VAL A 64 -1.59 14.95 -3.66
CA VAL A 64 -1.87 16.11 -4.53
C VAL A 64 -1.89 15.69 -6.01
N LEU A 65 -0.88 14.94 -6.46
CA LEU A 65 -0.83 14.43 -7.83
C LEU A 65 -2.01 13.52 -8.16
N THR A 66 -2.44 12.69 -7.20
CA THR A 66 -3.65 11.86 -7.33
C THR A 66 -4.89 12.72 -7.57
N ALA A 67 -5.14 13.73 -6.72
CA ALA A 67 -6.32 14.60 -6.86
C ALA A 67 -6.34 15.36 -8.19
N ILE A 68 -5.18 15.89 -8.62
CA ILE A 68 -5.01 16.57 -9.91
C ILE A 68 -5.25 15.59 -11.08
N ALA A 69 -4.71 14.39 -11.01
CA ALA A 69 -4.92 13.38 -12.06
C ALA A 69 -6.40 12.98 -12.14
N VAL A 70 -7.08 12.79 -11.00
CA VAL A 70 -8.52 12.48 -10.94
C VAL A 70 -9.37 13.60 -11.52
N LEU A 71 -9.04 14.87 -11.24
CA LEU A 71 -9.66 16.02 -11.90
C LEU A 71 -9.49 15.92 -13.43
N GLY A 72 -8.29 15.60 -13.88
CA GLY A 72 -8.00 15.37 -15.31
C GLY A 72 -8.81 14.22 -15.90
N ILE A 73 -8.87 13.07 -15.21
CA ILE A 73 -9.65 11.89 -15.64
C ILE A 73 -11.13 12.25 -15.80
N GLY A 74 -11.73 12.91 -14.78
CA GLY A 74 -13.14 13.32 -14.86
C GLY A 74 -13.42 14.26 -16.03
N ARG A 75 -12.48 15.16 -16.32
CA ARG A 75 -12.57 16.04 -17.52
C ARG A 75 -12.55 15.26 -18.82
N GLU A 76 -11.67 14.27 -18.93
CA GLU A 76 -11.56 13.41 -20.13
C GLU A 76 -12.81 12.51 -20.30
N LEU A 77 -13.44 12.08 -19.20
CA LEU A 77 -14.62 11.21 -19.21
C LEU A 77 -15.91 11.97 -19.50
N ALA A 78 -16.17 13.08 -18.79
CA ALA A 78 -17.48 13.73 -18.82
C ALA A 78 -17.46 15.25 -18.57
N GLY A 79 -16.29 15.88 -18.74
CA GLY A 79 -16.16 17.35 -18.71
C GLY A 79 -15.82 17.96 -17.35
N ASN A 80 -15.76 19.30 -17.31
CA ASN A 80 -15.19 20.06 -16.18
C ASN A 80 -15.92 19.84 -14.86
N GLY A 81 -17.25 19.74 -14.85
CA GLY A 81 -18.03 19.54 -13.61
C GLY A 81 -17.68 18.23 -12.92
N VAL A 82 -17.62 17.13 -13.70
CA VAL A 82 -17.22 15.81 -13.17
C VAL A 82 -15.78 15.85 -12.68
N GLY A 83 -14.88 16.45 -13.48
CA GLY A 83 -13.47 16.55 -13.10
C GLY A 83 -13.26 17.30 -11.77
N LEU A 84 -13.88 18.49 -11.65
CA LEU A 84 -13.76 19.30 -10.42
C LEU A 84 -14.31 18.57 -9.21
N LEU A 85 -15.52 18.01 -9.30
CA LEU A 85 -16.15 17.31 -8.19
C LEU A 85 -15.33 16.07 -7.78
N ALA A 86 -14.87 15.26 -8.76
CA ALA A 86 -14.09 14.06 -8.48
C ALA A 86 -12.73 14.40 -7.82
N GLY A 87 -12.04 15.44 -8.30
CA GLY A 87 -10.80 15.92 -7.70
C GLY A 87 -10.97 16.39 -6.27
N LEU A 88 -12.04 17.16 -5.99
CA LEU A 88 -12.39 17.63 -4.64
C LEU A 88 -12.75 16.47 -3.71
N LEU A 89 -13.63 15.56 -4.14
CA LEU A 89 -14.00 14.39 -3.33
C LEU A 89 -12.77 13.52 -3.02
N THR A 90 -11.86 13.34 -3.99
CA THR A 90 -10.61 12.61 -3.75
C THR A 90 -9.74 13.32 -2.72
N ALA A 91 -9.57 14.64 -2.82
CA ALA A 91 -8.75 15.41 -1.89
C ALA A 91 -9.34 15.41 -0.45
N LEU A 92 -10.67 15.35 -0.33
CA LEU A 92 -11.40 15.36 0.94
C LEU A 92 -11.72 13.96 1.47
N ALA A 93 -11.40 12.89 0.72
CA ALA A 93 -11.67 11.54 1.17
C ALA A 93 -10.90 11.23 2.47
N PRO A 94 -11.58 10.76 3.55
CA PRO A 94 -10.93 10.52 4.85
C PRO A 94 -9.77 9.54 4.76
N GLY A 95 -9.86 8.55 3.88
CA GLY A 95 -8.79 7.61 3.61
C GLY A 95 -7.51 8.25 3.08
N MET A 96 -7.60 9.33 2.30
CA MET A 96 -6.42 10.07 1.83
C MET A 96 -5.67 10.69 3.02
N ALA A 97 -6.38 11.29 3.97
CA ALA A 97 -5.79 11.84 5.19
C ALA A 97 -5.19 10.75 6.09
N LEU A 98 -5.92 9.65 6.30
CA LEU A 98 -5.45 8.54 7.13
C LEU A 98 -4.14 7.93 6.58
N PHE A 99 -4.15 7.51 5.31
CA PHE A 99 -2.99 6.85 4.72
C PHE A 99 -1.83 7.79 4.36
N SER A 100 -2.04 9.11 4.31
CA SER A 100 -0.93 10.07 4.22
C SER A 100 -0.04 10.09 5.47
N ASN A 101 -0.59 9.69 6.62
CA ASN A 101 0.16 9.54 7.88
C ASN A 101 0.91 8.22 8.01
N LEU A 102 0.69 7.28 7.10
CA LEU A 102 1.34 5.98 7.04
C LEU A 102 2.31 5.94 5.85
N LEU A 103 3.60 5.75 6.10
CA LEU A 103 4.63 5.69 5.04
C LEU A 103 4.57 4.34 4.30
N LEU A 104 3.38 3.97 3.82
CA LEU A 104 3.10 2.74 3.08
C LEU A 104 3.13 2.98 1.56
N SER A 105 3.02 1.90 0.79
CA SER A 105 3.06 1.96 -0.67
C SER A 105 1.84 2.61 -1.35
N HIS A 106 0.78 2.90 -0.61
CA HIS A 106 -0.51 3.31 -1.17
C HIS A 106 -0.48 4.62 -1.96
N HIS A 107 0.04 5.69 -1.38
CA HIS A 107 0.04 7.01 -2.02
C HIS A 107 0.85 7.05 -3.33
N PRO A 108 2.09 6.51 -3.40
CA PRO A 108 2.79 6.41 -4.69
C PRO A 108 2.07 5.53 -5.71
N THR A 109 1.42 4.44 -5.25
CA THR A 109 0.60 3.58 -6.12
C THR A 109 -0.61 4.32 -6.67
N LEU A 110 -1.31 5.09 -5.82
CA LEU A 110 -2.43 5.94 -6.25
C LEU A 110 -2.01 6.96 -7.29
N ALA A 111 -0.92 7.70 -7.03
CA ALA A 111 -0.39 8.67 -7.98
C ALA A 111 -0.05 7.99 -9.31
N GLY A 112 0.68 6.88 -9.26
CA GLY A 112 1.03 6.11 -10.47
C GLY A 112 -0.20 5.63 -11.24
N SER A 113 -1.17 5.02 -10.56
CA SER A 113 -2.39 4.48 -11.16
C SER A 113 -3.27 5.58 -11.78
N THR A 114 -3.45 6.70 -11.09
CA THR A 114 -4.29 7.81 -11.59
C THR A 114 -3.60 8.58 -12.72
N ILE A 115 -2.29 8.77 -12.68
CA ILE A 115 -1.48 9.30 -13.78
C ILE A 115 -1.60 8.40 -15.00
N PHE A 116 -1.51 7.06 -14.83
CA PHE A 116 -1.74 6.10 -15.91
C PHE A 116 -3.11 6.29 -16.55
N VAL A 117 -4.18 6.26 -15.76
CA VAL A 117 -5.56 6.38 -16.29
C VAL A 117 -5.76 7.71 -17.02
N TYR A 118 -5.30 8.82 -16.44
CA TYR A 118 -5.41 10.13 -17.07
C TYR A 118 -4.73 10.21 -18.45
N TRP A 119 -3.46 9.84 -18.49
CA TRP A 119 -2.70 9.93 -19.73
C TRP A 119 -3.12 8.88 -20.75
N PHE A 120 -3.61 7.73 -20.31
CA PHE A 120 -4.22 6.73 -21.20
C PHE A 120 -5.47 7.28 -21.88
N LEU A 121 -6.41 7.85 -21.13
CA LEU A 121 -7.63 8.45 -21.69
C LEU A 121 -7.30 9.61 -22.63
N ARG A 122 -6.33 10.43 -22.24
CA ARG A 122 -5.87 11.53 -23.07
C ARG A 122 -5.22 11.05 -24.38
N MET A 123 -4.42 9.99 -24.33
CA MET A 123 -3.87 9.32 -25.51
C MET A 123 -4.99 8.84 -26.44
N GLN A 124 -6.01 8.21 -25.90
CA GLN A 124 -7.15 7.72 -26.67
C GLN A 124 -7.93 8.87 -27.34
N ARG A 125 -8.04 10.03 -26.69
CA ARG A 125 -8.74 11.19 -27.23
C ARG A 125 -7.92 11.97 -28.26
N THR A 126 -6.64 12.20 -27.98
CA THR A 126 -5.79 13.10 -28.79
C THR A 126 -4.99 12.40 -29.87
N GLY A 127 -4.83 11.09 -29.75
CA GLY A 127 -3.96 10.33 -30.66
C GLY A 127 -2.45 10.54 -30.44
N ILE A 128 -2.04 11.34 -29.46
CA ILE A 128 -0.63 11.69 -29.24
C ILE A 128 0.11 10.52 -28.57
N PRO A 129 1.11 9.88 -29.22
CA PRO A 129 1.84 8.74 -28.63
C PRO A 129 2.58 9.09 -27.34
N GLY A 130 3.09 10.32 -27.20
CA GLY A 130 3.76 10.79 -25.98
C GLY A 130 2.91 10.71 -24.71
N CYS A 131 1.56 10.81 -24.83
CA CYS A 131 0.66 10.53 -23.72
C CYS A 131 0.75 9.07 -23.28
N GLY A 132 1.01 8.14 -24.20
CA GLY A 132 1.24 6.72 -23.90
C GLY A 132 2.48 6.50 -23.05
N LEU A 133 3.56 7.24 -23.30
CA LEU A 133 4.77 7.18 -22.47
C LEU A 133 4.48 7.55 -21.00
N LEU A 134 3.77 8.67 -20.80
CA LEU A 134 3.39 9.13 -19.46
C LEU A 134 2.43 8.16 -18.77
N ALA A 135 1.50 7.55 -19.53
CA ALA A 135 0.65 6.49 -19.03
C ALA A 135 1.48 5.27 -18.57
N GLY A 136 2.38 4.80 -19.44
CA GLY A 136 3.27 3.69 -19.11
C GLY A 136 4.16 3.97 -17.89
N MET A 137 4.70 5.18 -17.76
CA MET A 137 5.47 5.61 -16.58
C MET A 137 4.62 5.56 -15.30
N GLY A 138 3.38 6.06 -15.34
CA GLY A 138 2.46 5.99 -14.21
C GLY A 138 2.19 4.54 -13.77
N LEU A 139 1.86 3.67 -14.72
CA LEU A 139 1.59 2.26 -14.41
C LEU A 139 2.85 1.52 -13.94
N SER A 140 4.02 1.86 -14.49
CA SER A 140 5.32 1.33 -14.04
C SER A 140 5.61 1.72 -12.59
N LEU A 141 5.37 2.98 -12.19
CA LEU A 141 5.50 3.42 -10.80
C LEU A 141 4.57 2.62 -9.89
N ALA A 142 3.29 2.49 -10.27
CA ALA A 142 2.33 1.70 -9.50
C ALA A 142 2.77 0.23 -9.37
N MET A 143 3.28 -0.37 -10.46
CA MET A 143 3.79 -1.75 -10.48
C MET A 143 5.01 -1.92 -9.57
N LEU A 144 5.95 -0.99 -9.61
CA LEU A 144 7.14 -1.03 -8.74
C LEU A 144 6.79 -0.83 -7.26
N CYS A 145 5.62 -0.26 -6.93
CA CYS A 145 5.13 -0.11 -5.56
C CYS A 145 4.25 -1.30 -5.13
N ARG A 146 3.26 -1.68 -5.95
CA ARG A 146 2.25 -2.72 -5.67
C ARG A 146 1.87 -3.43 -6.96
N PRO A 147 2.64 -4.44 -7.40
CA PRO A 147 2.45 -5.07 -8.72
C PRO A 147 1.05 -5.66 -8.92
N LEU A 148 0.47 -6.29 -7.90
CA LEU A 148 -0.87 -6.88 -7.99
C LEU A 148 -1.96 -5.83 -8.20
N THR A 149 -1.91 -4.71 -7.47
CA THR A 149 -2.83 -3.58 -7.64
C THR A 149 -2.65 -2.92 -9.01
N ALA A 150 -1.40 -2.72 -9.45
CA ALA A 150 -1.12 -2.16 -10.77
C ALA A 150 -1.64 -3.04 -11.90
N ALA A 151 -1.48 -4.36 -11.79
CA ALA A 151 -2.04 -5.31 -12.73
C ALA A 151 -3.57 -5.23 -12.77
N ALA A 152 -4.23 -5.18 -11.61
CA ALA A 152 -5.67 -5.08 -11.50
C ALA A 152 -6.24 -3.79 -12.11
N VAL A 153 -5.59 -2.64 -11.87
CA VAL A 153 -5.98 -1.37 -12.49
C VAL A 153 -5.64 -1.36 -13.98
N GLY A 154 -4.48 -1.88 -14.37
CA GLY A 154 -4.00 -1.85 -15.74
C GLY A 154 -4.76 -2.80 -16.69
N LEU A 155 -5.24 -3.94 -16.18
CA LEU A 155 -5.85 -5.00 -16.99
C LEU A 155 -7.02 -4.51 -17.87
N PRO A 156 -8.06 -3.81 -17.35
CA PRO A 156 -9.17 -3.35 -18.18
C PRO A 156 -8.75 -2.38 -19.27
N PHE A 157 -7.81 -1.49 -18.98
CA PHE A 157 -7.28 -0.54 -19.95
C PHE A 157 -6.36 -1.22 -20.96
N GLY A 158 -5.59 -2.22 -20.55
CA GLY A 158 -4.78 -3.06 -21.42
C GLY A 158 -5.64 -3.86 -22.41
N CYS A 159 -6.75 -4.46 -21.91
CA CYS A 159 -7.72 -5.12 -22.79
C CYS A 159 -8.35 -4.15 -23.79
N TRP A 160 -8.68 -2.92 -23.36
CA TRP A 160 -9.18 -1.89 -24.27
C TRP A 160 -8.12 -1.50 -25.29
N LEU A 161 -6.87 -1.30 -24.89
CA LEU A 161 -5.76 -0.98 -25.79
C LEU A 161 -5.54 -2.09 -26.82
N ALA A 162 -5.53 -3.35 -26.38
CA ALA A 162 -5.37 -4.51 -27.26
C ALA A 162 -6.54 -4.64 -28.24
N TRP A 163 -7.77 -4.49 -27.76
CA TRP A 163 -8.95 -4.52 -28.63
C TRP A 163 -8.91 -3.42 -29.70
N TRP A 164 -8.58 -2.17 -29.29
CA TRP A 164 -8.41 -1.06 -30.22
C TRP A 164 -7.26 -1.30 -31.21
N TRP A 165 -6.14 -1.84 -30.76
CA TRP A 165 -4.98 -2.16 -31.59
C TRP A 165 -5.31 -3.19 -32.68
N ILE A 166 -6.07 -4.23 -32.32
CA ILE A 166 -6.46 -5.32 -33.23
C ILE A 166 -7.49 -4.84 -34.26
N ARG A 167 -8.58 -4.20 -33.80
CA ARG A 167 -9.70 -3.82 -34.67
C ARG A 167 -9.44 -2.53 -35.42
N GLY A 168 -8.82 -1.53 -34.78
CA GLY A 168 -8.69 -0.18 -35.33
C GLY A 168 -10.03 0.50 -35.57
N ASP A 169 -10.00 1.74 -35.93
CA ASP A 169 -11.15 2.53 -36.40
C ASP A 169 -11.18 2.72 -37.92
N GLY A 170 -10.34 1.97 -38.63
CA GLY A 170 -10.28 1.94 -40.10
C GLY A 170 -9.55 3.12 -40.75
N GLN A 171 -9.40 4.25 -40.06
CA GLN A 171 -8.78 5.46 -40.60
C GLN A 171 -7.33 5.67 -40.18
N GLU A 172 -6.93 5.10 -39.06
CA GLU A 172 -5.58 5.30 -38.51
C GLU A 172 -4.57 4.30 -39.11
N ALA A 173 -3.46 4.82 -39.63
CA ALA A 173 -2.39 4.00 -40.15
C ALA A 173 -1.82 3.07 -39.06
N LEU A 174 -1.58 1.80 -39.42
CA LEU A 174 -1.11 0.74 -38.50
C LEU A 174 0.16 1.15 -37.68
N ARG A 175 1.06 1.93 -38.35
CA ARG A 175 2.26 2.47 -37.71
C ARG A 175 1.96 3.31 -36.45
N TRP A 176 0.91 4.11 -36.44
CA TRP A 176 0.54 4.96 -35.31
C TRP A 176 -0.03 4.13 -34.14
N ARG A 177 -0.78 3.06 -34.46
CA ARG A 177 -1.27 2.11 -33.45
C ARG A 177 -0.11 1.40 -32.78
N HIS A 178 0.88 0.92 -33.54
CA HIS A 178 2.09 0.31 -32.99
C HIS A 178 2.87 1.30 -32.13
N LEU A 179 3.02 2.55 -32.56
CA LEU A 179 3.72 3.57 -31.74
C LEU A 179 3.03 3.82 -30.41
N ARG A 180 1.70 3.97 -30.38
CA ARG A 180 0.98 4.18 -29.10
C ARG A 180 1.14 3.00 -28.15
N VAL A 181 0.99 1.77 -28.64
CA VAL A 181 1.21 0.56 -27.83
C VAL A 181 2.65 0.51 -27.36
N GLY A 182 3.62 0.76 -28.24
CA GLY A 182 5.04 0.77 -27.89
C GLY A 182 5.40 1.82 -26.82
N PHE A 183 4.82 3.02 -26.92
CA PHE A 183 5.06 4.08 -25.92
C PHE A 183 4.46 3.73 -24.54
N VAL A 184 3.33 3.02 -24.47
CA VAL A 184 2.80 2.52 -23.19
C VAL A 184 3.65 1.36 -22.67
N ALA A 185 4.05 0.44 -23.57
CA ALA A 185 4.78 -0.76 -23.20
C ALA A 185 6.24 -0.49 -22.75
N LEU A 186 6.91 0.49 -23.36
CA LEU A 186 8.32 0.79 -23.10
C LEU A 186 8.63 1.05 -21.62
N PRO A 187 7.92 1.95 -20.91
CA PRO A 187 8.16 2.15 -19.46
C PRO A 187 7.80 0.93 -18.62
N LEU A 188 6.80 0.14 -19.04
CA LEU A 188 6.43 -1.08 -18.32
C LEU A 188 7.52 -2.14 -18.44
N VAL A 189 8.09 -2.34 -19.64
CA VAL A 189 9.23 -3.25 -19.84
C VAL A 189 10.44 -2.79 -19.03
N ALA A 190 10.74 -1.47 -19.06
CA ALA A 190 11.81 -0.91 -18.22
C ALA A 190 11.55 -1.14 -16.72
N GLY A 191 10.32 -0.92 -16.25
CA GLY A 191 9.94 -1.20 -14.86
C GLY A 191 10.05 -2.67 -14.48
N LEU A 192 9.67 -3.60 -15.38
CA LEU A 192 9.86 -5.04 -15.18
C LEU A 192 11.35 -5.41 -15.12
N ALA A 193 12.18 -4.80 -15.95
CA ALA A 193 13.63 -4.99 -15.90
C ALA A 193 14.22 -4.50 -14.56
N VAL A 194 13.80 -3.32 -14.08
CA VAL A 194 14.19 -2.81 -12.74
C VAL A 194 13.72 -3.75 -11.64
N MET A 195 12.48 -4.25 -11.71
CA MET A 195 11.94 -5.21 -10.74
C MET A 195 12.76 -6.50 -10.72
N GLY A 196 13.03 -7.10 -11.89
CA GLY A 196 13.83 -8.31 -12.01
C GLY A 196 15.25 -8.10 -11.51
N TRP A 197 15.89 -6.98 -11.88
CA TRP A 197 17.20 -6.61 -11.36
C TRP A 197 17.21 -6.51 -9.83
N TYR A 198 16.24 -5.80 -9.24
CA TYR A 198 16.08 -5.69 -7.80
C TYR A 198 15.91 -7.07 -7.14
N ASN A 199 15.05 -7.93 -7.69
CA ASN A 199 14.88 -9.29 -7.20
C ASN A 199 16.22 -10.05 -7.21
N HIS A 200 16.94 -10.01 -8.33
CA HIS A 200 18.24 -10.68 -8.47
C HIS A 200 19.26 -10.20 -7.44
N GLN A 201 19.34 -8.87 -7.19
CA GLN A 201 20.26 -8.33 -6.19
C GLN A 201 19.96 -8.82 -4.76
N LEU A 202 18.69 -9.09 -4.44
CA LEU A 202 18.28 -9.46 -3.09
C LEU A 202 18.14 -10.97 -2.88
N THR A 203 17.80 -11.72 -3.92
CA THR A 203 17.46 -13.14 -3.81
C THR A 203 18.37 -14.06 -4.64
N GLY A 204 19.15 -13.50 -5.55
CA GLY A 204 19.94 -14.25 -6.54
C GLY A 204 19.12 -14.74 -7.74
N ASP A 205 17.80 -14.48 -7.78
CA ASP A 205 16.92 -14.91 -8.87
C ASP A 205 16.05 -13.74 -9.36
N TRP A 206 15.92 -13.60 -10.69
CA TRP A 206 15.15 -12.52 -11.33
C TRP A 206 13.63 -12.61 -11.09
N ARG A 207 13.10 -13.80 -10.86
CA ARG A 207 11.67 -14.10 -10.71
C ARG A 207 11.22 -14.14 -9.26
N THR A 208 12.10 -14.56 -8.36
CA THR A 208 11.77 -14.72 -6.94
C THR A 208 11.86 -13.37 -6.23
N THR A 209 10.74 -12.90 -5.74
CA THR A 209 10.68 -11.60 -5.06
C THR A 209 11.21 -11.70 -3.61
N PRO A 210 11.83 -10.63 -3.07
CA PRO A 210 12.20 -10.59 -1.66
C PRO A 210 10.99 -10.78 -0.73
N TYR A 211 9.80 -10.36 -1.17
CA TYR A 211 8.55 -10.57 -0.44
C TYR A 211 8.23 -12.05 -0.29
N GLN A 212 8.36 -12.83 -1.37
CA GLN A 212 8.14 -14.27 -1.35
C GLN A 212 9.16 -14.98 -0.46
N VAL A 213 10.47 -14.68 -0.62
CA VAL A 213 11.53 -15.29 0.23
C VAL A 213 11.27 -14.99 1.70
N PHE A 214 10.89 -13.76 2.03
CA PHE A 214 10.56 -13.39 3.41
C PHE A 214 9.35 -14.17 3.93
N THR A 215 8.27 -14.22 3.15
CA THR A 215 7.06 -14.96 3.55
C THR A 215 7.37 -16.43 3.76
N ASP A 216 8.08 -17.05 2.83
CA ASP A 216 8.41 -18.48 2.88
C ASP A 216 9.27 -18.87 4.09
N LYS A 217 10.16 -17.98 4.53
CA LYS A 217 11.12 -18.26 5.61
C LYS A 217 10.70 -17.77 6.98
N TYR A 218 10.07 -16.59 7.05
CA TYR A 218 9.81 -15.91 8.33
C TYR A 218 8.34 -15.91 8.73
N THR A 219 7.42 -15.95 7.76
CA THR A 219 5.98 -15.89 7.98
C THR A 219 5.21 -16.85 7.07
N PRO A 220 5.47 -18.17 7.13
CA PRO A 220 4.93 -19.13 6.15
C PRO A 220 3.42 -19.22 6.11
N ARG A 221 2.72 -18.92 7.23
CA ARG A 221 1.25 -18.90 7.27
C ARG A 221 0.62 -17.67 6.62
N HIS A 222 1.45 -16.64 6.27
CA HIS A 222 0.98 -15.42 5.57
C HIS A 222 1.05 -15.54 4.05
N VAL A 223 1.20 -16.75 3.51
CA VAL A 223 1.26 -16.97 2.07
C VAL A 223 -0.07 -16.57 1.41
N TYR A 224 0.01 -16.00 0.21
CA TYR A 224 -1.17 -15.62 -0.58
C TYR A 224 -1.94 -16.86 -1.08
N GLY A 225 -3.29 -16.78 -1.05
CA GLY A 225 -4.21 -17.82 -1.51
C GLY A 225 -4.94 -18.52 -0.36
N PHE A 226 -5.93 -19.33 -0.73
CA PHE A 226 -6.71 -20.13 0.22
C PHE A 226 -5.84 -21.15 0.94
N ASP A 227 -6.32 -21.65 2.09
CA ASP A 227 -5.65 -22.62 2.96
C ASP A 227 -4.22 -22.21 3.35
N ASN A 228 -4.02 -20.90 3.52
CA ASN A 228 -2.71 -20.32 3.75
C ASN A 228 -2.03 -20.83 5.04
N VAL A 229 -2.80 -21.06 6.10
CA VAL A 229 -2.26 -21.59 7.37
C VAL A 229 -1.85 -23.05 7.19
N GLU A 230 -2.69 -23.88 6.58
CA GLU A 230 -2.37 -25.30 6.33
C GLU A 230 -1.13 -25.46 5.46
N ARG A 231 -1.04 -24.69 4.37
CA ARG A 231 0.15 -24.65 3.50
C ARG A 231 1.39 -24.14 4.22
N GLY A 232 1.21 -23.15 5.10
CA GLY A 232 2.29 -22.62 5.94
C GLY A 232 2.80 -23.66 6.93
N GLU A 233 1.90 -24.42 7.57
CA GLU A 233 2.26 -25.49 8.50
C GLU A 233 2.98 -26.65 7.81
N GLN A 234 2.51 -27.07 6.63
CA GLN A 234 3.19 -28.06 5.82
C GLN A 234 4.62 -27.61 5.47
N ARG A 235 4.79 -26.32 5.13
CA ARG A 235 6.12 -25.75 4.86
C ARG A 235 6.99 -25.74 6.11
N ILE A 236 6.46 -25.32 7.27
CA ILE A 236 7.20 -25.35 8.55
C ILE A 236 7.61 -26.79 8.93
N ALA A 237 6.76 -27.77 8.68
CA ALA A 237 7.07 -29.17 8.95
C ALA A 237 8.26 -29.67 8.11
N GLY A 238 8.40 -29.19 6.86
CA GLY A 238 9.53 -29.50 5.97
C GLY A 238 10.82 -28.73 6.28
N MET A 239 10.80 -27.72 7.16
CA MET A 239 11.98 -26.95 7.53
C MET A 239 12.90 -27.74 8.46
N ASP A 240 14.20 -27.55 8.29
CA ASP A 240 15.19 -27.99 9.27
C ASP A 240 15.07 -27.20 10.59
N ARG A 241 15.79 -27.63 11.62
CA ARG A 241 15.75 -26.98 12.95
C ARG A 241 16.18 -25.52 12.91
N VAL A 242 17.17 -25.17 12.09
CA VAL A 242 17.72 -23.81 12.01
C VAL A 242 16.73 -22.87 11.33
N GLN A 243 16.16 -23.30 10.21
CA GLN A 243 15.13 -22.54 9.48
C GLN A 243 13.89 -22.32 10.34
N ARG A 244 13.40 -23.37 11.01
CA ARG A 244 12.21 -23.29 11.89
C ARG A 244 12.38 -22.28 13.02
N GLN A 245 13.59 -22.11 13.54
CA GLN A 245 13.88 -21.10 14.57
C GLN A 245 13.87 -19.67 14.03
N ARG A 246 13.84 -19.44 12.72
CA ARG A 246 13.75 -18.12 12.11
C ARG A 246 12.32 -17.65 11.85
N VAL A 247 11.35 -18.55 11.93
CA VAL A 247 9.94 -18.19 11.82
C VAL A 247 9.59 -17.24 12.96
N LEU A 248 9.01 -16.10 12.61
CA LEU A 248 8.57 -15.06 13.58
C LEU A 248 7.27 -15.50 14.24
N GLN A 249 7.36 -16.47 15.15
CA GLN A 249 6.23 -17.19 15.73
C GLN A 249 5.09 -16.29 16.18
N HIS A 250 5.40 -15.24 16.98
CA HIS A 250 4.40 -14.31 17.51
C HIS A 250 3.60 -13.56 16.44
N TYR A 251 4.19 -13.36 15.26
CA TYR A 251 3.54 -12.70 14.13
C TYR A 251 2.95 -13.73 13.13
N ASP A 252 3.67 -14.82 12.85
CA ASP A 252 3.23 -15.83 11.90
C ASP A 252 1.96 -16.56 12.35
N GLN A 253 1.84 -16.86 13.66
CA GLN A 253 0.66 -17.50 14.26
C GLN A 253 -0.60 -16.63 14.27
N TRP A 254 -0.48 -15.36 13.94
CA TRP A 254 -1.63 -14.47 13.81
C TRP A 254 -2.47 -14.74 12.55
N ALA A 255 -1.91 -15.39 11.53
CA ALA A 255 -2.64 -15.68 10.29
C ALA A 255 -3.89 -16.53 10.59
N GLU A 256 -5.03 -16.09 10.03
CA GLU A 256 -6.25 -16.89 9.97
C GLU A 256 -6.22 -17.74 8.70
N ASN A 257 -6.74 -18.97 8.74
CA ASN A 257 -6.82 -19.80 7.55
C ASN A 257 -7.92 -19.26 6.62
N LEU A 258 -7.54 -18.91 5.40
CA LEU A 258 -8.45 -18.36 4.43
C LEU A 258 -9.27 -19.47 3.81
N ASP A 259 -10.53 -19.52 4.18
CA ASP A 259 -11.58 -20.31 3.55
C ASP A 259 -12.58 -19.41 2.81
N ALA A 260 -13.65 -20.00 2.29
CA ALA A 260 -14.71 -19.26 1.58
C ALA A 260 -15.46 -18.28 2.48
N GLU A 261 -15.70 -18.63 3.75
CA GLU A 261 -16.39 -17.78 4.70
C GLU A 261 -15.56 -16.52 5.04
N LEU A 262 -14.30 -16.71 5.39
CA LEU A 262 -13.36 -15.61 5.66
C LEU A 262 -13.18 -14.72 4.42
N ALA A 263 -13.12 -15.31 3.21
CA ALA A 263 -13.02 -14.56 1.96
C ALA A 263 -14.24 -13.66 1.74
N VAL A 264 -15.47 -14.18 1.94
CA VAL A 264 -16.71 -13.38 1.84
C VAL A 264 -16.72 -12.28 2.90
N ARG A 265 -16.42 -12.60 4.16
CA ARG A 265 -16.32 -11.61 5.26
C ARG A 265 -15.37 -10.48 4.92
N ASN A 266 -14.19 -10.81 4.40
CA ASN A 266 -13.18 -9.81 4.00
C ASN A 266 -13.63 -8.94 2.83
N VAL A 267 -14.33 -9.51 1.83
CA VAL A 267 -14.87 -8.74 0.70
C VAL A 267 -15.93 -7.76 1.18
N VAL A 268 -16.90 -8.24 2.00
CA VAL A 268 -17.95 -7.37 2.56
C VAL A 268 -17.35 -6.25 3.40
N SER A 269 -16.41 -6.57 4.28
CA SER A 269 -15.72 -5.58 5.12
C SER A 269 -15.02 -4.53 4.25
N ARG A 270 -14.26 -4.94 3.24
CA ARG A 270 -13.56 -4.03 2.31
C ARG A 270 -14.53 -3.11 1.54
N VAL A 271 -15.68 -3.61 1.12
CA VAL A 271 -16.71 -2.79 0.44
C VAL A 271 -17.32 -1.77 1.39
N VAL A 272 -17.69 -2.19 2.61
CA VAL A 272 -18.25 -1.30 3.64
C VAL A 272 -17.25 -0.21 4.01
N GLU A 273 -16.01 -0.59 4.28
CA GLU A 273 -14.97 0.36 4.67
C GLU A 273 -14.55 1.26 3.49
N SER A 274 -14.59 0.77 2.22
CA SER A 274 -14.43 1.64 1.04
C SER A 274 -15.47 2.77 1.04
N GLY A 275 -16.72 2.47 1.37
CA GLY A 275 -17.75 3.49 1.51
C GLY A 275 -17.43 4.49 2.62
N LYS A 276 -17.13 4.01 3.82
CA LYS A 276 -16.88 4.86 4.99
C LYS A 276 -15.68 5.79 4.80
N TRP A 277 -14.61 5.32 4.15
CA TRP A 277 -13.35 6.05 4.01
C TRP A 277 -13.20 6.83 2.72
N THR A 278 -14.20 6.76 1.81
CA THR A 278 -14.19 7.50 0.54
C THR A 278 -15.25 8.60 0.54
N VAL A 279 -16.49 8.24 0.27
CA VAL A 279 -17.60 9.20 0.02
C VAL A 279 -18.84 8.95 0.91
N GLY A 280 -18.75 8.03 1.84
CA GLY A 280 -19.86 7.55 2.64
C GLY A 280 -20.50 6.27 2.06
N LEU A 281 -20.85 5.34 2.94
CA LEU A 281 -21.39 4.04 2.54
C LEU A 281 -22.72 4.19 1.77
N VAL A 282 -23.62 5.05 2.23
CA VAL A 282 -24.92 5.28 1.56
C VAL A 282 -24.71 5.82 0.15
N THR A 283 -23.84 6.84 0.00
CA THR A 283 -23.53 7.44 -1.29
C THR A 283 -22.91 6.40 -2.26
N LEU A 284 -22.00 5.57 -1.76
CA LEU A 284 -21.38 4.53 -2.57
C LEU A 284 -22.40 3.48 -3.02
N LEU A 285 -23.26 2.99 -2.12
CA LEU A 285 -24.29 2.00 -2.44
C LEU A 285 -25.32 2.56 -3.43
N MET A 286 -25.83 3.77 -3.20
CA MET A 286 -26.75 4.43 -4.14
C MET A 286 -26.12 4.61 -5.52
N THR A 287 -24.87 5.05 -5.59
CA THR A 287 -24.14 5.17 -6.85
C THR A 287 -24.01 3.81 -7.55
N SER A 288 -23.67 2.76 -6.81
CA SER A 288 -23.55 1.40 -7.34
C SER A 288 -24.88 0.89 -7.92
N VAL A 289 -26.00 1.12 -7.20
CA VAL A 289 -27.35 0.74 -7.67
C VAL A 289 -27.71 1.51 -8.94
N VAL A 290 -27.46 2.81 -9.00
CA VAL A 290 -27.75 3.64 -10.19
C VAL A 290 -26.92 3.17 -11.39
N VAL A 291 -25.62 2.89 -11.20
CA VAL A 291 -24.75 2.40 -12.27
C VAL A 291 -25.19 1.02 -12.76
N LEU A 292 -25.50 0.10 -11.83
CA LEU A 292 -25.95 -1.25 -12.16
C LEU A 292 -27.30 -1.24 -12.87
N ALA A 293 -28.28 -0.50 -12.33
CA ALA A 293 -29.61 -0.38 -12.93
C ALA A 293 -29.54 0.21 -14.34
N GLY A 294 -28.72 1.26 -14.54
CA GLY A 294 -28.50 1.83 -15.85
C GLY A 294 -27.87 0.86 -16.84
N PHE A 295 -26.97 0.01 -16.39
CA PHE A 295 -26.37 -1.03 -17.20
C PHE A 295 -27.41 -2.12 -17.59
N LEU A 296 -28.20 -2.62 -16.62
CA LEU A 296 -29.20 -3.66 -16.84
C LEU A 296 -30.39 -3.19 -17.72
N LEU A 297 -30.83 -1.95 -17.53
CA LEU A 297 -31.96 -1.38 -18.26
C LEU A 297 -31.55 -0.76 -19.62
N GLY A 298 -30.27 -0.78 -19.95
CA GLY A 298 -29.78 -0.15 -21.17
C GLY A 298 -29.83 1.40 -21.14
N THR A 299 -30.20 1.98 -20.00
CA THR A 299 -30.18 3.41 -19.75
C THR A 299 -28.85 3.74 -19.11
N VAL A 300 -27.84 4.04 -19.91
CA VAL A 300 -26.48 4.27 -19.38
C VAL A 300 -26.46 5.56 -18.56
N PRO A 301 -26.36 5.50 -17.22
CA PRO A 301 -26.31 6.70 -16.39
C PRO A 301 -25.00 7.49 -16.57
N LEU A 302 -23.98 6.81 -17.09
CA LEU A 302 -22.68 7.40 -17.42
C LEU A 302 -22.46 7.31 -18.92
N PRO A 303 -22.37 8.45 -19.63
CA PRO A 303 -22.25 8.46 -21.09
C PRO A 303 -20.92 7.89 -21.57
N GLY A 304 -21.02 6.78 -22.33
CA GLY A 304 -19.93 6.27 -23.14
C GLY A 304 -19.16 5.08 -22.58
N ARG A 305 -18.63 4.27 -23.50
CA ARG A 305 -17.85 3.06 -23.23
C ARG A 305 -16.56 3.32 -22.42
N ARG A 306 -16.13 4.58 -22.29
CA ARG A 306 -14.91 4.99 -21.57
C ARG A 306 -15.01 4.79 -20.06
N TRP A 307 -16.21 4.70 -19.48
CA TRP A 307 -16.42 4.42 -18.06
C TRP A 307 -16.24 2.95 -17.70
N LEU A 308 -16.41 2.05 -18.69
CA LEU A 308 -16.32 0.61 -18.44
C LEU A 308 -14.97 0.19 -17.83
N PRO A 309 -13.79 0.62 -18.34
CA PRO A 309 -12.52 0.28 -17.73
C PRO A 309 -12.37 0.79 -16.29
N VAL A 310 -12.99 1.94 -15.97
CA VAL A 310 -12.97 2.49 -14.59
C VAL A 310 -13.75 1.58 -13.64
N VAL A 311 -14.95 1.16 -14.03
CA VAL A 311 -15.76 0.21 -13.23
C VAL A 311 -15.04 -1.13 -13.10
N LEU A 312 -14.52 -1.66 -14.21
CA LEU A 312 -13.79 -2.92 -14.21
C LEU A 312 -12.51 -2.85 -13.37
N ALA A 313 -11.80 -1.71 -13.34
CA ALA A 313 -10.63 -1.55 -12.49
C ALA A 313 -10.98 -1.64 -11.00
N ILE A 314 -12.09 -1.05 -10.56
CA ILE A 314 -12.59 -1.23 -9.18
C ILE A 314 -12.82 -2.72 -8.90
N LEU A 315 -13.56 -3.40 -9.76
CA LEU A 315 -13.86 -4.83 -9.61
C LEU A 315 -12.58 -5.68 -9.59
N CYS A 316 -11.67 -5.45 -10.53
CA CYS A 316 -10.40 -6.19 -10.60
C CYS A 316 -9.57 -6.01 -9.33
N VAL A 317 -9.48 -4.80 -8.76
CA VAL A 317 -8.75 -4.57 -7.51
C VAL A 317 -9.39 -5.34 -6.35
N HIS A 318 -10.70 -5.37 -6.24
CA HIS A 318 -11.37 -6.20 -5.24
C HIS A 318 -11.12 -7.70 -5.49
N LEU A 319 -11.25 -8.17 -6.74
CA LEU A 319 -11.11 -9.58 -7.10
C LEU A 319 -9.69 -10.13 -6.83
N VAL A 320 -8.64 -9.39 -7.19
CA VAL A 320 -7.26 -9.86 -6.96
C VAL A 320 -6.90 -9.92 -5.47
N HIS A 321 -7.66 -9.28 -4.60
CA HIS A 321 -7.45 -9.34 -3.16
C HIS A 321 -8.41 -10.31 -2.44
N VAL A 322 -9.32 -10.99 -3.14
CA VAL A 322 -10.16 -12.07 -2.55
C VAL A 322 -9.28 -13.14 -1.89
N PRO A 323 -8.21 -13.65 -2.56
CA PRO A 323 -7.34 -14.65 -1.97
C PRO A 323 -6.34 -14.08 -0.94
N TYR A 324 -6.75 -13.09 -0.14
CA TYR A 324 -5.93 -12.50 0.91
C TYR A 324 -6.63 -12.67 2.26
N TRP A 325 -6.03 -13.46 3.16
CA TRP A 325 -6.60 -13.82 4.45
C TRP A 325 -6.84 -12.61 5.36
N TYR A 326 -5.93 -11.63 5.32
CA TYR A 326 -6.03 -10.42 6.13
C TYR A 326 -6.88 -9.35 5.42
N ALA A 327 -7.94 -8.88 6.07
CA ALA A 327 -8.81 -7.86 5.49
C ALA A 327 -8.06 -6.53 5.23
N GLY A 328 -7.10 -6.20 6.09
CA GLY A 328 -6.22 -5.05 5.91
C GLY A 328 -6.20 -4.12 7.13
N ILE A 329 -5.32 -3.12 7.12
CA ILE A 329 -5.35 -2.03 8.09
C ILE A 329 -6.69 -1.31 7.93
N MET A 330 -7.44 -1.15 9.03
CA MET A 330 -8.81 -0.62 9.02
C MET A 330 -9.74 -1.43 8.09
N ASP A 331 -9.44 -2.72 7.91
CA ASP A 331 -10.15 -3.65 7.04
C ASP A 331 -10.31 -3.22 5.58
N TRP A 332 -9.44 -2.34 5.10
CA TRP A 332 -9.63 -1.67 3.82
C TRP A 332 -8.36 -1.42 2.99
N HIS A 333 -7.18 -1.35 3.57
CA HIS A 333 -6.00 -0.82 2.87
C HIS A 333 -5.65 -1.54 1.56
N TYR A 334 -6.04 -2.81 1.39
CA TYR A 334 -5.76 -3.54 0.14
C TYR A 334 -6.55 -3.03 -1.06
N VAL A 335 -7.70 -2.40 -0.83
CA VAL A 335 -8.56 -1.85 -1.89
C VAL A 335 -8.65 -0.32 -1.86
N PHE A 336 -7.83 0.33 -1.06
CA PHE A 336 -7.78 1.79 -0.93
C PHE A 336 -7.56 2.48 -2.28
N GLU A 337 -6.80 1.87 -3.18
CA GLU A 337 -6.53 2.41 -4.50
C GLU A 337 -7.78 2.52 -5.39
N THR A 338 -8.89 1.94 -5.01
CA THR A 338 -10.19 2.16 -5.67
C THR A 338 -10.85 3.48 -5.30
N SER A 339 -10.45 4.12 -4.19
CA SER A 339 -11.07 5.35 -3.67
C SER A 339 -11.21 6.47 -4.71
N PRO A 340 -10.17 6.84 -5.50
CA PRO A 340 -10.31 7.85 -6.54
C PRO A 340 -11.27 7.44 -7.68
N LEU A 341 -11.35 6.15 -7.99
CA LEU A 341 -12.26 5.64 -9.01
C LEU A 341 -13.71 5.71 -8.55
N TRP A 342 -13.97 5.45 -7.27
CA TRP A 342 -15.29 5.67 -6.67
C TRP A 342 -15.68 7.15 -6.68
N CYS A 343 -14.74 8.06 -6.35
CA CYS A 343 -14.98 9.51 -6.44
C CYS A 343 -15.38 9.93 -7.86
N LEU A 344 -14.76 9.34 -8.89
CA LEU A 344 -15.13 9.57 -10.29
C LEU A 344 -16.56 9.10 -10.59
N LEU A 345 -16.93 7.88 -10.19
CA LEU A 345 -18.27 7.33 -10.43
C LEU A 345 -19.35 8.17 -9.74
N VAL A 346 -19.15 8.50 -8.47
CA VAL A 346 -20.07 9.36 -7.71
C VAL A 346 -20.22 10.71 -8.39
N SER A 347 -19.12 11.32 -8.84
CA SER A 347 -19.16 12.60 -9.53
C SER A 347 -19.90 12.53 -10.87
N GLY A 348 -19.66 11.46 -11.63
CA GLY A 348 -20.37 11.22 -12.88
C GLY A 348 -21.88 11.10 -12.68
N VAL A 349 -22.30 10.28 -11.71
CA VAL A 349 -23.72 10.10 -11.34
C VAL A 349 -24.32 11.42 -10.84
N THR A 350 -23.63 12.13 -9.96
CA THR A 350 -24.09 13.42 -9.41
C THR A 350 -24.37 14.45 -10.51
N VAL A 351 -23.41 14.64 -11.41
CA VAL A 351 -23.55 15.61 -12.52
C VAL A 351 -24.66 15.18 -13.47
N ARG A 352 -24.81 13.89 -13.73
CA ARG A 352 -25.89 13.37 -14.56
C ARG A 352 -27.26 13.59 -13.95
N LEU A 353 -27.43 13.26 -12.67
CA LEU A 353 -28.69 13.52 -11.93
C LEU A 353 -29.03 15.01 -11.96
N TRP A 354 -28.03 15.87 -11.78
CA TRP A 354 -28.20 17.32 -11.86
C TRP A 354 -28.69 17.78 -13.23
N GLN A 355 -28.15 17.20 -14.31
CA GLN A 355 -28.57 17.52 -15.67
C GLN A 355 -29.98 17.08 -15.98
N GLU A 356 -30.38 15.88 -15.54
CA GLU A 356 -31.69 15.28 -15.79
C GLU A 356 -32.80 15.89 -14.94
N ALA A 357 -32.48 16.36 -13.74
CA ALA A 357 -33.50 16.86 -12.78
C ALA A 357 -34.26 18.12 -13.24
N GLY A 358 -33.80 18.78 -14.33
CA GLY A 358 -34.41 20.03 -14.78
C GLY A 358 -34.37 21.16 -13.72
N ARG A 359 -35.00 22.32 -14.01
CA ARG A 359 -34.96 23.46 -13.09
C ARG A 359 -35.67 23.19 -11.78
N VAL A 360 -36.80 22.49 -11.80
CA VAL A 360 -37.67 22.28 -10.62
C VAL A 360 -37.08 21.19 -9.70
N GLY A 361 -36.46 20.16 -10.26
CA GLY A 361 -35.88 19.07 -9.47
C GLY A 361 -34.48 19.35 -8.89
N ARG A 362 -33.73 20.34 -9.42
CA ARG A 362 -32.37 20.67 -8.99
C ARG A 362 -32.24 21.00 -7.50
N PRO A 363 -33.11 21.78 -6.87
CA PRO A 363 -33.03 22.03 -5.43
C PRO A 363 -33.12 20.75 -4.59
N GLY A 364 -34.01 19.83 -4.96
CA GLY A 364 -34.15 18.52 -4.29
C GLY A 364 -32.91 17.64 -4.47
N VAL A 365 -32.38 17.55 -5.69
CA VAL A 365 -31.11 16.84 -5.95
C VAL A 365 -29.96 17.47 -5.18
N ALA A 366 -29.86 18.82 -5.15
CA ALA A 366 -28.85 19.50 -4.38
C ALA A 366 -28.96 19.17 -2.89
N LEU A 367 -30.15 19.32 -2.31
CA LEU A 367 -30.37 19.07 -0.89
C LEU A 367 -30.02 17.63 -0.49
N ALA A 368 -30.53 16.64 -1.25
CA ALA A 368 -30.32 15.24 -0.94
C ALA A 368 -28.84 14.81 -1.18
N TRP A 369 -28.28 15.19 -2.33
CA TRP A 369 -26.97 14.70 -2.75
C TRP A 369 -25.82 15.47 -2.10
N VAL A 370 -25.91 16.80 -2.01
CA VAL A 370 -24.92 17.62 -1.31
C VAL A 370 -24.90 17.25 0.18
N GLY A 371 -26.07 17.03 0.80
CA GLY A 371 -26.16 16.54 2.16
C GLY A 371 -25.40 15.21 2.34
N LEU A 372 -25.65 14.21 1.49
CA LEU A 372 -24.93 12.93 1.52
C LEU A 372 -23.42 13.09 1.32
N LEU A 373 -22.99 13.94 0.38
CA LEU A 373 -21.56 14.17 0.12
C LEU A 373 -20.86 14.91 1.26
N LEU A 374 -21.56 15.78 2.00
CA LEU A 374 -21.01 16.54 3.13
C LEU A 374 -20.97 15.74 4.43
N VAL A 375 -21.88 14.78 4.64
CA VAL A 375 -21.91 13.98 5.88
C VAL A 375 -20.58 13.30 6.14
N THR A 376 -19.95 12.73 5.10
CA THR A 376 -18.67 12.01 5.26
C THR A 376 -17.53 12.92 5.69
N PRO A 377 -17.20 14.04 5.01
CA PRO A 377 -16.16 14.94 5.49
C PRO A 377 -16.50 15.54 6.87
N VAL A 378 -17.74 15.98 7.11
CA VAL A 378 -18.12 16.55 8.41
C VAL A 378 -17.87 15.56 9.55
N THR A 379 -18.39 14.34 9.47
CA THR A 379 -18.21 13.31 10.52
C THR A 379 -16.79 12.76 10.61
N SER A 380 -15.99 12.97 9.57
CA SER A 380 -14.62 12.44 9.52
C SER A 380 -13.58 13.43 10.04
N TYR A 381 -13.79 14.74 9.88
CA TYR A 381 -12.79 15.75 10.21
C TYR A 381 -13.18 16.67 11.37
N LEU A 382 -14.47 16.75 11.70
CA LEU A 382 -14.93 17.64 12.76
C LEU A 382 -15.35 16.84 14.00
N ASP A 383 -14.98 17.32 15.17
CA ASP A 383 -15.54 16.89 16.44
C ASP A 383 -16.86 17.62 16.66
N PHE A 384 -17.87 16.91 17.14
CA PHE A 384 -19.18 17.47 17.43
C PHE A 384 -19.73 16.85 18.73
N GLU A 385 -19.15 17.29 19.84
CA GLU A 385 -19.67 16.89 21.16
C GLU A 385 -21.07 17.50 21.40
N PRO A 386 -22.01 16.76 22.02
CA PRO A 386 -21.86 15.42 22.61
C PRO A 386 -22.15 14.26 21.64
N VAL A 387 -22.31 14.51 20.34
CA VAL A 387 -22.79 13.50 19.39
C VAL A 387 -21.68 12.55 18.97
N TRP A 388 -20.50 13.08 18.63
CA TRP A 388 -19.29 12.29 18.37
C TRP A 388 -18.02 13.11 18.67
N ALA A 389 -17.05 12.44 19.31
CA ALA A 389 -15.68 12.90 19.49
C ALA A 389 -14.79 11.73 19.93
N PRO A 390 -13.54 11.58 19.48
CA PRO A 390 -12.90 12.43 18.45
C PRO A 390 -13.45 12.18 17.03
N SER A 391 -13.02 13.00 16.07
CA SER A 391 -13.33 12.79 14.65
C SER A 391 -12.89 11.41 14.17
N ARG A 392 -13.53 10.89 13.12
CA ARG A 392 -13.19 9.55 12.61
C ARG A 392 -11.72 9.44 12.16
N VAL A 393 -11.18 10.49 11.55
CA VAL A 393 -9.79 10.53 11.11
C VAL A 393 -8.85 10.53 12.31
N ASP A 394 -9.12 11.35 13.33
CA ASP A 394 -8.28 11.41 14.53
C ASP A 394 -8.32 10.10 15.31
N ALA A 395 -9.49 9.50 15.47
CA ALA A 395 -9.63 8.18 16.09
C ALA A 395 -8.81 7.11 15.35
N ALA A 396 -8.88 7.11 14.02
CA ALA A 396 -8.14 6.15 13.20
C ALA A 396 -6.63 6.42 13.21
N VAL A 397 -6.19 7.69 13.11
CA VAL A 397 -4.77 8.05 13.19
C VAL A 397 -4.18 7.66 14.55
N ASN A 398 -4.93 7.88 15.63
CA ASN A 398 -4.52 7.45 16.97
C ASN A 398 -4.43 5.92 17.06
N ASN A 399 -5.41 5.20 16.51
CA ASN A 399 -5.42 3.74 16.49
C ASN A 399 -4.20 3.19 15.72
N VAL A 400 -3.95 3.62 14.49
CA VAL A 400 -2.80 3.14 13.71
C VAL A 400 -1.47 3.72 14.21
N GLY A 401 -1.51 4.79 14.98
CA GLY A 401 -0.35 5.46 15.60
C GLY A 401 0.22 4.76 16.83
N PHE A 402 -0.49 3.77 17.41
CA PHE A 402 -0.08 3.11 18.66
C PHE A 402 1.34 2.54 18.58
N ALA A 403 1.72 1.93 17.46
CA ALA A 403 3.05 1.36 17.29
C ALA A 403 4.14 2.44 17.36
N ARG A 404 3.89 3.63 16.79
CA ARG A 404 4.81 4.78 16.87
C ARG A 404 4.99 5.23 18.32
N ALA A 405 3.92 5.33 19.08
CA ALA A 405 3.97 5.70 20.49
C ALA A 405 4.76 4.69 21.32
N ARG A 406 4.51 3.39 21.12
CA ARG A 406 5.25 2.29 21.79
C ARG A 406 6.74 2.31 21.46
N HIS A 407 7.11 2.50 20.20
CA HIS A 407 8.51 2.63 19.79
C HIS A 407 9.18 3.90 20.37
N ALA A 408 8.47 5.01 20.43
CA ALA A 408 8.99 6.25 21.04
C ALA A 408 9.23 6.06 22.54
N GLU A 409 8.31 5.42 23.25
CA GLU A 409 8.45 5.09 24.67
C GLU A 409 9.64 4.15 24.92
N PHE A 410 9.76 3.07 24.12
CA PHE A 410 10.89 2.15 24.17
C PHE A 410 12.22 2.90 23.99
N ARG A 411 12.36 3.71 22.94
CA ARG A 411 13.58 4.50 22.69
C ARG A 411 13.89 5.45 23.84
N LYS A 412 12.90 6.15 24.39
CA LYS A 412 13.07 7.04 25.55
C LYS A 412 13.55 6.26 26.78
N ARG A 413 13.01 5.07 27.04
CA ARG A 413 13.42 4.19 28.15
C ARG A 413 14.85 3.70 27.97
N VAL A 414 15.19 3.27 26.75
CA VAL A 414 16.54 2.82 26.41
C VAL A 414 17.54 3.95 26.58
N SER A 415 17.29 5.12 26.00
CA SER A 415 18.21 6.29 26.07
C SER A 415 18.48 6.74 27.52
N ARG A 416 17.48 6.66 28.40
CA ARG A 416 17.66 6.97 29.84
C ARG A 416 18.63 6.01 30.55
N ARG A 417 18.72 4.77 30.09
CA ARG A 417 19.58 3.74 30.69
C ARG A 417 20.95 3.64 30.05
N THR A 418 21.04 3.87 28.74
CA THR A 418 22.32 3.77 27.99
C THR A 418 23.10 5.08 27.99
N GLY A 419 22.43 6.22 28.14
CA GLY A 419 23.06 7.53 27.95
C GLY A 419 23.51 7.69 26.48
N SER A 420 24.67 8.29 26.31
CA SER A 420 25.36 8.46 25.02
C SER A 420 26.27 7.28 24.65
N ASP A 421 26.45 6.31 25.54
CA ASP A 421 27.38 5.20 25.34
C ASP A 421 26.89 4.25 24.24
N PRO A 422 27.79 3.71 23.41
CA PRO A 422 27.43 2.66 22.47
C PRO A 422 26.81 1.47 23.19
N ALA A 423 25.62 1.08 22.75
CA ALA A 423 24.86 0.01 23.40
C ALA A 423 24.26 -0.98 22.41
N LEU A 424 24.08 -2.23 22.86
CA LEU A 424 23.30 -3.26 22.22
C LEU A 424 22.18 -3.67 23.19
N VAL A 425 20.94 -3.52 22.76
CA VAL A 425 19.76 -3.93 23.50
C VAL A 425 19.16 -5.17 22.89
N LEU A 426 19.23 -6.29 23.60
CA LEU A 426 18.63 -7.55 23.19
C LEU A 426 17.18 -7.61 23.68
N VAL A 427 16.24 -7.67 22.76
CA VAL A 427 14.80 -7.68 23.05
C VAL A 427 14.31 -9.13 23.16
N LYS A 428 13.74 -9.45 24.32
CA LYS A 428 12.88 -10.62 24.51
C LYS A 428 11.45 -10.19 24.14
N PRO A 429 10.86 -10.77 23.09
CA PRO A 429 9.54 -10.35 22.60
C PRO A 429 8.45 -10.63 23.62
N ASP A 430 7.41 -9.81 23.62
CA ASP A 430 6.15 -10.10 24.30
C ASP A 430 5.35 -11.09 23.43
N SER A 431 5.07 -12.26 23.96
CA SER A 431 4.30 -13.29 23.23
C SER A 431 2.82 -12.91 23.07
N THR A 432 2.34 -11.93 23.84
CA THR A 432 0.95 -11.47 23.81
C THR A 432 0.74 -10.28 22.87
N ASP A 433 1.82 -9.56 22.51
CA ASP A 433 1.77 -8.42 21.58
C ASP A 433 2.35 -8.79 20.22
N ARG A 434 1.47 -9.16 19.30
CA ARG A 434 1.80 -9.53 17.92
C ARG A 434 2.11 -8.34 16.99
N HIS A 435 1.77 -7.14 17.42
CA HIS A 435 1.84 -5.95 16.56
C HIS A 435 3.14 -5.17 16.71
N ILE A 436 3.89 -5.38 17.79
CA ILE A 436 5.09 -4.62 18.09
C ILE A 436 6.34 -5.50 18.01
N ASP A 437 7.26 -5.12 17.13
CA ASP A 437 8.61 -5.64 17.09
C ASP A 437 9.60 -4.49 17.32
N PHE A 438 10.23 -4.45 18.50
CA PHE A 438 11.19 -3.41 18.85
C PHE A 438 12.54 -3.56 18.17
N VAL A 439 12.80 -4.70 17.50
CA VAL A 439 14.05 -4.90 16.75
C VAL A 439 13.97 -4.12 15.44
N VAL A 440 14.38 -2.85 15.53
CA VAL A 440 14.41 -1.92 14.39
C VAL A 440 15.72 -1.14 14.43
N ASN A 441 16.52 -1.27 13.39
CA ASN A 441 17.82 -0.62 13.25
C ASN A 441 17.90 0.21 11.97
N GLU A 442 18.89 1.11 11.95
CA GLU A 442 19.34 1.73 10.71
C GLU A 442 19.96 0.67 9.79
N PRO A 443 19.84 0.85 8.46
CA PRO A 443 20.25 -0.18 7.51
C PRO A 443 21.71 -0.64 7.63
N MET A 444 22.62 0.27 7.98
CA MET A 444 24.06 -0.01 8.05
C MET A 444 24.51 -0.67 9.36
N LEU A 445 23.65 -0.76 10.37
CA LEU A 445 23.95 -1.31 11.70
C LEU A 445 25.15 -0.65 12.41
N ASP A 446 25.42 0.61 12.11
CA ASP A 446 26.58 1.39 12.59
C ASP A 446 26.25 2.43 13.67
N THR A 447 24.97 2.55 14.05
CA THR A 447 24.53 3.53 15.06
C THR A 447 25.03 3.20 16.46
N HIS A 448 25.10 4.21 17.34
CA HIS A 448 25.49 4.04 18.74
C HIS A 448 24.56 3.07 19.48
N LEU A 449 23.28 3.02 19.15
CA LEU A 449 22.32 2.07 19.68
C LEU A 449 21.95 1.03 18.62
N LEU A 450 22.25 -0.24 18.93
CA LEU A 450 21.75 -1.39 18.18
C LEU A 450 20.70 -2.12 18.98
N VAL A 451 19.67 -2.61 18.29
CA VAL A 451 18.61 -3.42 18.88
C VAL A 451 18.61 -4.80 18.25
N GLY A 452 18.77 -5.83 19.03
CA GLY A 452 18.84 -7.22 18.57
C GLY A 452 17.81 -8.12 19.25
N ARG A 453 17.64 -9.33 18.73
CA ARG A 453 16.80 -10.36 19.34
C ARG A 453 17.52 -11.06 20.48
N TYR A 454 16.83 -11.28 21.59
CA TYR A 454 17.32 -12.12 22.67
C TYR A 454 17.11 -13.60 22.33
N ILE A 455 18.12 -14.25 21.76
CA ILE A 455 18.10 -15.64 21.30
C ILE A 455 19.27 -16.46 21.88
N PRO A 456 19.35 -16.64 23.21
CA PRO A 456 20.52 -17.23 23.88
C PRO A 456 20.81 -18.66 23.48
N LYS A 457 19.79 -19.42 23.02
CA LYS A 457 19.98 -20.79 22.48
C LYS A 457 20.67 -20.83 21.11
N VAL A 458 20.68 -19.71 20.38
CA VAL A 458 21.28 -19.59 19.03
C VAL A 458 22.59 -18.83 19.09
N VAL A 459 22.58 -17.70 19.79
CA VAL A 459 23.75 -16.86 20.04
C VAL A 459 23.92 -16.73 21.55
N PRO A 460 24.78 -17.54 22.16
CA PRO A 460 25.04 -17.48 23.59
C PRO A 460 25.53 -16.10 24.05
N MET A 461 25.17 -15.68 25.25
CA MET A 461 25.53 -14.36 25.76
C MET A 461 27.04 -14.14 25.80
N SER A 462 27.82 -15.17 26.11
CA SER A 462 29.29 -15.10 26.06
C SER A 462 29.82 -14.74 24.66
N ARG A 463 29.15 -15.23 23.58
CA ARG A 463 29.48 -14.86 22.19
C ARG A 463 29.06 -13.43 21.89
N VAL A 464 27.89 -12.99 22.35
CA VAL A 464 27.44 -11.60 22.18
C VAL A 464 28.46 -10.61 22.80
N LEU A 465 28.88 -10.87 24.05
CA LEU A 465 29.87 -10.02 24.74
C LEU A 465 31.23 -9.98 24.02
N LYS A 466 31.62 -11.06 23.33
CA LYS A 466 32.85 -11.12 22.52
C LYS A 466 32.70 -10.34 21.21
N LEU A 467 31.56 -10.43 20.53
CA LEU A 467 31.31 -9.77 19.26
C LEU A 467 31.12 -8.26 19.40
N PHE A 468 30.65 -7.80 20.54
CA PHE A 468 30.37 -6.36 20.78
C PHE A 468 31.22 -5.82 21.97
N PRO A 469 32.56 -5.88 21.90
CA PRO A 469 33.42 -5.53 23.02
C PRO A 469 33.31 -4.07 23.48
N ASN A 470 32.99 -3.16 22.55
CA ASN A 470 32.90 -1.73 22.78
C ASN A 470 31.47 -1.23 23.02
N ARG A 471 30.50 -2.15 23.25
CA ARG A 471 29.11 -1.79 23.55
C ARG A 471 28.70 -2.33 24.90
N ARG A 472 27.94 -1.53 25.63
CA ARG A 472 27.21 -2.01 26.81
C ARG A 472 26.06 -2.91 26.32
N VAL A 473 25.86 -4.05 26.96
CA VAL A 473 24.85 -5.03 26.55
C VAL A 473 23.71 -5.04 27.56
N PHE A 474 22.52 -4.89 27.08
CA PHE A 474 21.29 -4.91 27.88
C PHE A 474 20.35 -5.98 27.36
N VAL A 475 19.53 -6.53 28.27
CA VAL A 475 18.35 -7.34 27.93
C VAL A 475 17.11 -6.57 28.32
N PHE A 476 16.23 -6.35 27.35
CA PHE A 476 14.92 -5.74 27.54
C PHE A 476 13.83 -6.81 27.42
N ASP A 477 13.01 -6.97 28.44
CA ASP A 477 11.82 -7.83 28.42
C ASP A 477 10.61 -6.97 28.00
N ALA A 478 10.10 -7.21 26.81
CA ALA A 478 9.03 -6.39 26.25
C ALA A 478 7.69 -6.58 26.99
N GLY A 479 7.40 -7.80 27.48
CA GLY A 479 6.19 -8.09 28.22
C GLY A 479 6.19 -7.48 29.63
N GLY A 480 7.31 -7.63 30.36
CA GLY A 480 7.45 -7.06 31.71
C GLY A 480 7.94 -5.61 31.75
N GLY A 481 8.34 -5.05 30.59
CA GLY A 481 8.87 -3.69 30.49
C GLY A 481 10.20 -3.47 31.24
N SER A 482 10.86 -4.52 31.70
CA SER A 482 12.09 -4.44 32.51
C SER A 482 13.34 -4.43 31.62
N MET A 483 14.38 -3.71 32.04
CA MET A 483 15.67 -3.63 31.35
C MET A 483 16.80 -3.86 32.33
N ARG A 484 17.67 -4.83 32.03
CA ARG A 484 18.84 -5.15 32.88
C ARG A 484 20.12 -5.10 32.05
N GLU A 485 21.18 -4.59 32.64
CA GLU A 485 22.51 -4.62 32.02
C GLU A 485 23.18 -5.97 32.31
N ILE A 486 23.86 -6.48 31.30
CA ILE A 486 24.67 -7.70 31.44
C ILE A 486 26.12 -7.24 31.64
N ARG A 487 26.60 -7.46 32.84
CA ARG A 487 28.01 -7.22 33.17
C ARG A 487 28.89 -8.30 32.56
N ARG A 488 30.08 -7.93 32.15
CA ARG A 488 31.10 -8.83 31.59
C ARG A 488 31.70 -9.72 32.67
#